data_66a61ce175e0e1f48218233d1c22cd33
#
_entry.id   66a61ce175e0e1f48218233d1c22cd33
#
_cell.length_a   1.000
_cell.length_b   1.000
_cell.length_c   1.000
_cell.angle_alpha   90.00
_cell.angle_beta   90.00
_cell.angle_gamma   90.00
#
_symmetry.space_group_name_H-M   'P 1'
#
loop_
_entity.id
_entity.type
_entity.pdbx_description
1 polymer ?
#
loop_
_entity_poly.entity_id
_entity_poly.type
_entity_poly.pdbx_seq_one_letter_code
_entity_poly.pdbx_strand_id
1 'polypeptide(L)'
;MEIAPHFIIHETEHWIINHHLANSLPGYLMLGTKVETTSLAELSSDALSELGGLLAKTQHVIERQLKPKHLYIGRYGHQPGLPIHFHFIPVYPWVEALFWQDARYRLLDTFAHAEGAASATDGAELTLFVWREFGENPIPPKAQGPSIEEVINHLRIAFG
;
A
#
# COMPACT_ATOMS: atom_id res chain seq x y z
N MET A 1 -7.39 -15.26 7.96
CA MET A 1 -6.13 -14.84 8.63
C MET A 1 -6.49 -13.78 9.66
N GLU A 2 -6.18 -14.02 10.92
CA GLU A 2 -6.46 -13.07 11.99
C GLU A 2 -5.38 -11.95 12.00
N ILE A 3 -5.83 -10.71 11.94
CA ILE A 3 -4.93 -9.55 11.99
C ILE A 3 -4.77 -9.15 13.46
N ALA A 4 -3.51 -9.09 13.92
CA ALA A 4 -3.24 -8.68 15.30
C ALA A 4 -3.73 -7.24 15.54
N PRO A 5 -4.42 -6.96 16.68
CA PRO A 5 -5.09 -5.68 16.93
C PRO A 5 -4.18 -4.45 16.82
N HIS A 6 -2.90 -4.60 17.10
CA HIS A 6 -1.96 -3.48 17.03
C HIS A 6 -1.66 -3.00 15.60
N PHE A 7 -1.95 -3.82 14.55
CA PHE A 7 -1.87 -3.41 13.16
C PHE A 7 -3.14 -2.75 12.62
N ILE A 8 -4.29 -2.95 13.30
CA ILE A 8 -5.57 -2.44 12.84
C ILE A 8 -5.64 -0.93 13.05
N ILE A 9 -6.07 -0.20 12.03
CA ILE A 9 -6.21 1.25 12.05
C ILE A 9 -7.68 1.66 12.14
N HIS A 10 -8.53 1.04 11.32
CA HIS A 10 -9.96 1.34 11.26
C HIS A 10 -10.75 0.12 10.80
N GLU A 11 -11.99 -0.01 11.29
CA GLU A 11 -12.90 -1.08 10.88
C GLU A 11 -14.30 -0.52 10.61
N THR A 12 -14.97 -1.15 9.65
CA THR A 12 -16.41 -1.03 9.44
C THR A 12 -17.08 -2.38 9.67
N GLU A 13 -18.35 -2.50 9.36
CA GLU A 13 -19.04 -3.78 9.39
C GLU A 13 -18.41 -4.78 8.40
N HIS A 14 -18.00 -4.32 7.20
CA HIS A 14 -17.57 -5.19 6.10
C HIS A 14 -16.07 -5.15 5.82
N TRP A 15 -15.36 -4.12 6.25
CA TRP A 15 -13.98 -3.86 5.87
C TRP A 15 -13.07 -3.61 7.08
N ILE A 16 -11.78 -3.89 6.88
CA ILE A 16 -10.73 -3.62 7.83
C ILE A 16 -9.57 -2.88 7.15
N ILE A 17 -9.09 -1.82 7.77
CA ILE A 17 -7.88 -1.10 7.36
C ILE A 17 -6.79 -1.40 8.37
N ASN A 18 -5.69 -1.93 7.90
CA ASN A 18 -4.55 -2.28 8.73
C ASN A 18 -3.23 -1.89 8.05
N HIS A 19 -2.18 -1.73 8.84
CA HIS A 19 -0.82 -1.66 8.29
C HIS A 19 -0.43 -3.02 7.70
N HIS A 20 0.32 -3.02 6.60
CA HIS A 20 0.81 -4.26 5.98
C HIS A 20 1.66 -5.05 6.98
N LEU A 21 1.36 -6.36 7.15
CA LEU A 21 1.93 -7.18 8.23
C LEU A 21 3.41 -7.52 8.03
N ALA A 22 3.84 -7.64 6.79
CA ALA A 22 5.18 -8.12 6.42
C ALA A 22 6.03 -7.09 5.69
N ASN A 23 5.54 -5.86 5.50
CA ASN A 23 6.29 -4.80 4.83
C ASN A 23 6.78 -3.77 5.83
N SER A 24 8.05 -3.43 5.76
CA SER A 24 8.71 -2.52 6.71
C SER A 24 8.56 -1.02 6.36
N LEU A 25 7.89 -0.70 5.25
CA LEU A 25 7.64 0.69 4.86
C LEU A 25 6.52 1.29 5.71
N PRO A 26 6.79 2.32 6.55
CA PRO A 26 5.76 2.96 7.35
C PRO A 26 4.66 3.56 6.47
N GLY A 27 3.39 3.30 6.83
CA GLY A 27 2.23 3.82 6.09
C GLY A 27 1.79 2.97 4.91
N TYR A 28 2.39 1.83 4.67
CA TYR A 28 1.87 0.85 3.71
C TYR A 28 0.64 0.17 4.30
N LEU A 29 -0.54 0.53 3.80
CA LEU A 29 -1.80 0.06 4.33
C LEU A 29 -2.46 -0.98 3.42
N MET A 30 -3.33 -1.77 4.06
CA MET A 30 -4.21 -2.73 3.42
C MET A 30 -5.65 -2.39 3.76
N LEU A 31 -6.54 -2.43 2.78
CA LEU A 31 -7.99 -2.43 2.96
C LEU A 31 -8.53 -3.79 2.55
N GLY A 32 -8.87 -4.63 3.50
CA GLY A 32 -9.35 -5.99 3.28
C GLY A 32 -10.82 -6.16 3.64
N THR A 33 -11.52 -7.05 2.91
CA THR A 33 -12.86 -7.47 3.32
C THR A 33 -12.80 -8.45 4.48
N LYS A 34 -13.80 -8.40 5.37
CA LYS A 34 -13.97 -9.36 6.47
C LYS A 34 -14.55 -10.70 6.02
N VAL A 35 -15.08 -10.76 4.81
CA VAL A 35 -15.65 -12.00 4.22
C VAL A 35 -14.59 -12.72 3.41
N GLU A 36 -14.53 -14.04 3.56
CA GLU A 36 -13.64 -14.90 2.77
C GLU A 36 -14.17 -15.05 1.34
N THR A 37 -13.84 -14.10 0.49
CA THR A 37 -14.11 -14.17 -0.96
C THR A 37 -12.96 -13.59 -1.74
N THR A 38 -12.77 -14.07 -2.96
CA THR A 38 -11.78 -13.57 -3.92
C THR A 38 -12.41 -12.79 -5.06
N SER A 39 -13.75 -12.73 -5.13
CA SER A 39 -14.50 -12.06 -6.18
C SER A 39 -15.29 -10.87 -5.64
N LEU A 40 -15.09 -9.70 -6.24
CA LEU A 40 -15.92 -8.52 -5.94
C LEU A 40 -17.42 -8.78 -6.21
N ALA A 41 -17.74 -9.64 -7.19
CA ALA A 41 -19.12 -9.97 -7.53
C ALA A 41 -19.86 -10.78 -6.44
N GLU A 42 -19.12 -11.36 -5.49
CA GLU A 42 -19.67 -12.12 -4.37
C GLU A 42 -19.90 -11.29 -3.11
N LEU A 43 -19.45 -10.03 -3.11
CA LEU A 43 -19.68 -9.12 -2.00
C LEU A 43 -21.13 -8.66 -1.95
N SER A 44 -21.62 -8.40 -0.74
CA SER A 44 -22.93 -7.79 -0.55
C SER A 44 -23.00 -6.37 -1.14
N SER A 45 -24.20 -5.92 -1.46
CA SER A 45 -24.41 -4.54 -1.93
C SER A 45 -23.93 -3.51 -0.92
N ASP A 46 -24.05 -3.79 0.37
CA ASP A 46 -23.62 -2.89 1.44
C ASP A 46 -22.09 -2.81 1.51
N ALA A 47 -21.38 -3.95 1.44
CA ALA A 47 -19.93 -3.98 1.36
C ALA A 47 -19.40 -3.24 0.12
N LEU A 48 -20.06 -3.42 -1.03
CA LEU A 48 -19.69 -2.70 -2.27
C LEU A 48 -19.95 -1.20 -2.16
N SER A 49 -21.04 -0.80 -1.50
CA SER A 49 -21.36 0.62 -1.31
C SER A 49 -20.37 1.34 -0.40
N GLU A 50 -19.80 0.65 0.61
CA GLU A 50 -18.75 1.21 1.46
C GLU A 50 -17.41 1.38 0.74
N LEU A 51 -17.09 0.50 -0.21
CA LEU A 51 -15.75 0.38 -0.80
C LEU A 51 -15.23 1.69 -1.38
N GLY A 52 -16.02 2.36 -2.21
CA GLY A 52 -15.58 3.61 -2.85
C GLY A 52 -15.28 4.72 -1.84
N GLY A 53 -16.12 4.85 -0.82
CA GLY A 53 -15.92 5.80 0.28
C GLY A 53 -14.67 5.50 1.10
N LEU A 54 -14.42 4.22 1.39
CA LEU A 54 -13.23 3.79 2.14
C LEU A 54 -11.94 3.99 1.34
N LEU A 55 -11.95 3.68 0.04
CA LEU A 55 -10.79 3.96 -0.82
C LEU A 55 -10.44 5.45 -0.81
N ALA A 56 -11.43 6.32 -1.02
CA ALA A 56 -11.23 7.76 -1.03
C ALA A 56 -10.80 8.30 0.33
N LYS A 57 -11.44 7.86 1.43
CA LYS A 57 -11.08 8.28 2.80
C LYS A 57 -9.66 7.85 3.14
N THR A 58 -9.29 6.61 2.84
CA THR A 58 -7.95 6.08 3.13
C THR A 58 -6.88 6.86 2.38
N GLN A 59 -7.07 7.10 1.08
CA GLN A 59 -6.17 7.94 0.28
C GLN A 59 -6.01 9.32 0.91
N HIS A 60 -7.12 10.00 1.19
CA HIS A 60 -7.11 11.35 1.77
C HIS A 60 -6.35 11.41 3.10
N VAL A 61 -6.59 10.44 3.99
CA VAL A 61 -5.90 10.38 5.28
C VAL A 61 -4.39 10.17 5.10
N ILE A 62 -3.98 9.23 4.25
CA ILE A 62 -2.55 8.98 3.98
C ILE A 62 -1.89 10.24 3.40
N GLU A 63 -2.48 10.85 2.38
CA GLU A 63 -1.92 12.03 1.72
C GLU A 63 -1.78 13.22 2.67
N ARG A 64 -2.77 13.45 3.54
CA ARG A 64 -2.72 14.54 4.51
C ARG A 64 -1.75 14.32 5.65
N GLN A 65 -1.72 13.09 6.20
CA GLN A 65 -0.98 12.80 7.41
C GLN A 65 0.47 12.40 7.15
N LEU A 66 0.72 11.65 6.08
CA LEU A 66 2.04 11.11 5.77
C LEU A 66 2.74 11.82 4.61
N LYS A 67 2.00 12.56 3.79
CA LYS A 67 2.49 13.39 2.68
C LYS A 67 3.47 12.65 1.74
N PRO A 68 3.11 11.47 1.24
CA PRO A 68 3.95 10.78 0.27
C PRO A 68 4.03 11.61 -1.02
N LYS A 69 5.10 11.44 -1.80
CA LYS A 69 5.22 12.04 -3.14
C LYS A 69 4.24 11.40 -4.13
N HIS A 70 4.05 10.07 -4.02
CA HIS A 70 3.06 9.30 -4.78
C HIS A 70 2.35 8.33 -3.85
N LEU A 71 1.09 8.04 -4.15
CA LEU A 71 0.32 6.99 -3.49
C LEU A 71 -0.31 6.11 -4.56
N TYR A 72 0.08 4.84 -4.59
CA TYR A 72 -0.49 3.86 -5.50
C TYR A 72 -1.52 3.01 -4.77
N ILE A 73 -2.67 2.81 -5.42
CA ILE A 73 -3.74 1.94 -4.93
C ILE A 73 -3.90 0.83 -5.94
N GLY A 74 -3.76 -0.41 -5.49
CA GLY A 74 -3.87 -1.56 -6.37
C GLY A 74 -4.42 -2.79 -5.66
N ARG A 75 -5.02 -3.69 -6.44
CA ARG A 75 -5.45 -4.99 -5.98
C ARG A 75 -4.49 -6.05 -6.50
N TYR A 76 -3.79 -6.69 -5.58
CA TYR A 76 -2.86 -7.77 -5.86
C TYR A 76 -3.20 -8.99 -4.99
N GLY A 77 -2.56 -10.11 -5.29
CA GLY A 77 -2.70 -11.34 -4.52
C GLY A 77 -3.93 -12.15 -4.91
N HIS A 78 -3.68 -13.39 -5.32
CA HIS A 78 -4.71 -14.34 -5.74
C HIS A 78 -4.55 -15.68 -5.03
N GLN A 79 -3.81 -15.70 -3.92
CA GLN A 79 -3.57 -16.94 -3.19
C GLN A 79 -4.88 -17.42 -2.57
N PRO A 80 -5.21 -18.72 -2.67
CA PRO A 80 -6.37 -19.28 -2.01
C PRO A 80 -6.35 -18.99 -0.49
N GLY A 81 -7.50 -18.59 0.05
CA GLY A 81 -7.63 -18.26 1.47
C GLY A 81 -7.26 -16.81 1.85
N LEU A 82 -6.82 -16.00 0.89
CA LEU A 82 -6.70 -14.56 1.10
C LEU A 82 -7.98 -13.86 0.60
N PRO A 83 -8.69 -13.13 1.47
CA PRO A 83 -9.84 -12.33 1.07
C PRO A 83 -9.42 -11.18 0.16
N ILE A 84 -10.39 -10.59 -0.54
CA ILE A 84 -10.16 -9.38 -1.34
C ILE A 84 -9.51 -8.30 -0.48
N HIS A 85 -8.43 -7.73 -1.00
CA HIS A 85 -7.76 -6.62 -0.35
C HIS A 85 -7.16 -5.66 -1.39
N PHE A 86 -7.07 -4.40 -0.98
CA PHE A 86 -6.43 -3.33 -1.73
C PHE A 86 -5.19 -2.86 -0.98
N HIS A 87 -4.14 -2.61 -1.73
CA HIS A 87 -2.89 -2.07 -1.23
C HIS A 87 -2.87 -0.56 -1.39
N PHE A 88 -2.44 0.16 -0.37
CA PHE A 88 -2.12 1.58 -0.41
C PHE A 88 -0.62 1.73 -0.18
N ILE A 89 0.10 2.01 -1.24
CA ILE A 89 1.56 1.99 -1.27
C ILE A 89 2.09 3.42 -1.35
N PRO A 90 2.53 4.00 -0.21
CA PRO A 90 3.10 5.34 -0.22
C PRO A 90 4.53 5.30 -0.73
N VAL A 91 4.84 6.20 -1.65
CA VAL A 91 6.21 6.41 -2.11
C VAL A 91 6.66 7.79 -1.65
N TYR A 92 7.52 7.81 -0.64
CA TYR A 92 8.12 9.03 -0.11
C TYR A 92 9.29 9.49 -1.01
N PRO A 93 9.71 10.76 -0.96
CA PRO A 93 10.85 11.24 -1.74
C PRO A 93 12.12 10.42 -1.55
N TRP A 94 12.39 9.95 -0.32
CA TRP A 94 13.55 9.12 -0.02
C TRP A 94 13.44 7.69 -0.59
N VAL A 95 12.23 7.12 -0.68
CA VAL A 95 11.97 5.82 -1.31
C VAL A 95 12.23 5.91 -2.81
N GLU A 96 11.71 6.95 -3.45
CA GLU A 96 11.93 7.19 -4.88
C GLU A 96 13.41 7.42 -5.19
N ALA A 97 14.13 8.13 -4.32
CA ALA A 97 15.58 8.31 -4.46
C ALA A 97 16.34 6.97 -4.43
N LEU A 98 15.96 6.04 -3.58
CA LEU A 98 16.52 4.68 -3.55
C LEU A 98 16.19 3.90 -4.82
N PHE A 99 14.97 4.01 -5.31
CA PHE A 99 14.53 3.37 -6.55
C PHE A 99 15.39 3.82 -7.74
N TRP A 100 15.63 5.12 -7.90
CA TRP A 100 16.44 5.64 -9.01
C TRP A 100 17.91 5.24 -8.93
N GLN A 101 18.41 4.87 -7.77
CA GLN A 101 19.76 4.33 -7.60
C GLN A 101 19.86 2.84 -7.94
N ASP A 102 18.73 2.13 -8.02
CA ASP A 102 18.70 0.69 -8.26
C ASP A 102 18.25 0.35 -9.69
N ALA A 103 19.23 0.08 -10.53
CA ALA A 103 18.99 -0.22 -11.94
C ALA A 103 18.16 -1.49 -12.19
N ARG A 104 18.04 -2.39 -11.21
CA ARG A 104 17.29 -3.65 -11.35
C ARG A 104 15.81 -3.44 -11.64
N TYR A 105 15.24 -2.29 -11.23
CA TYR A 105 13.80 -2.00 -11.34
C TYR A 105 13.43 -1.15 -12.54
N ARG A 106 14.39 -0.67 -13.34
CA ARG A 106 14.15 0.17 -14.51
C ARG A 106 13.92 -0.65 -15.77
N LEU A 107 12.92 -1.56 -15.72
CA LEU A 107 12.63 -2.45 -16.84
C LEU A 107 11.93 -1.71 -18.00
N LEU A 108 11.14 -0.67 -17.71
CA LEU A 108 10.44 0.11 -18.72
C LEU A 108 11.39 0.96 -19.56
N ASP A 109 12.51 1.42 -18.99
CA ASP A 109 13.56 2.10 -19.76
C ASP A 109 14.12 1.23 -20.90
N THR A 110 14.11 -0.09 -20.72
CA THR A 110 14.58 -1.05 -21.72
C THR A 110 13.63 -1.14 -22.93
N PHE A 111 12.35 -0.84 -22.74
CA PHE A 111 11.33 -0.92 -23.77
C PHE A 111 10.88 0.45 -24.31
N ALA A 112 11.10 1.52 -23.55
CA ALA A 112 10.76 2.86 -23.95
C ALA A 112 11.98 3.51 -24.64
N HIS A 113 12.10 3.36 -25.97
CA HIS A 113 13.09 4.07 -26.77
C HIS A 113 12.80 5.58 -26.92
N ALA A 114 12.06 6.17 -25.99
CA ALA A 114 11.77 7.59 -26.01
C ALA A 114 12.96 8.37 -25.44
N GLU A 115 13.59 9.18 -26.25
CA GLU A 115 14.58 10.17 -25.81
C GLU A 115 13.97 11.02 -24.68
N GLY A 116 14.58 10.98 -23.49
CA GLY A 116 14.13 11.71 -22.31
C GLY A 116 13.44 10.89 -21.21
N ALA A 117 13.25 9.59 -21.38
CA ALA A 117 12.53 8.72 -20.42
C ALA A 117 13.39 8.21 -19.24
N ALA A 118 14.66 8.60 -19.13
CA ALA A 118 15.60 8.08 -18.12
C ALA A 118 15.19 8.38 -16.65
N SER A 119 14.12 9.16 -16.42
CA SER A 119 13.61 9.50 -15.10
C SER A 119 12.07 9.40 -15.00
N ALA A 120 11.42 8.73 -15.97
CA ALA A 120 9.97 8.55 -15.99
C ALA A 120 9.59 7.09 -15.68
N THR A 121 8.57 6.90 -14.84
CA THR A 121 7.95 5.61 -14.54
C THR A 121 6.44 5.78 -14.43
N ASP A 122 5.68 4.77 -14.82
CA ASP A 122 4.22 4.75 -14.63
C ASP A 122 3.79 4.34 -13.21
N GLY A 123 4.76 4.03 -12.35
CA GLY A 123 4.55 3.63 -10.97
C GLY A 123 4.57 2.13 -10.71
N ALA A 124 4.41 1.27 -11.72
CA ALA A 124 4.43 -0.18 -11.54
C ALA A 124 5.79 -0.65 -10.98
N GLU A 125 6.87 -0.09 -11.49
CA GLU A 125 8.23 -0.39 -11.03
C GLU A 125 8.47 0.08 -9.59
N LEU A 126 7.91 1.23 -9.20
CA LEU A 126 7.98 1.73 -7.82
C LEU A 126 7.24 0.82 -6.85
N THR A 127 6.06 0.32 -7.23
CA THR A 127 5.32 -0.62 -6.39
C THR A 127 6.06 -1.94 -6.24
N LEU A 128 6.67 -2.46 -7.31
CA LEU A 128 7.51 -3.65 -7.27
C LEU A 128 8.75 -3.44 -6.38
N PHE A 129 9.39 -2.28 -6.47
CA PHE A 129 10.53 -1.91 -5.63
C PHE A 129 10.15 -1.94 -4.13
N VAL A 130 9.04 -1.29 -3.76
CA VAL A 130 8.56 -1.29 -2.38
C VAL A 130 8.25 -2.71 -1.90
N TRP A 131 7.59 -3.51 -2.73
CA TRP A 131 7.29 -4.89 -2.39
C TRP A 131 8.55 -5.68 -2.05
N ARG A 132 9.54 -5.66 -2.94
CA ARG A 132 10.75 -6.47 -2.79
C ARG A 132 11.69 -5.93 -1.73
N GLU A 133 12.01 -4.65 -1.77
CA GLU A 133 13.04 -4.10 -0.90
C GLU A 133 12.56 -3.89 0.54
N PHE A 134 11.28 -3.61 0.76
CA PHE A 134 10.72 -3.42 2.10
C PHE A 134 9.94 -4.62 2.63
N GLY A 135 9.59 -5.59 1.80
CA GLY A 135 8.81 -6.77 2.18
C GLY A 135 9.56 -8.08 2.12
N GLU A 136 10.30 -8.32 1.04
CA GLU A 136 10.99 -9.61 0.80
C GLU A 136 12.47 -9.57 1.16
N ASN A 137 13.11 -8.39 1.14
CA ASN A 137 14.52 -8.26 1.46
C ASN A 137 14.75 -8.53 2.96
N PRO A 138 15.59 -9.50 3.34
CA PRO A 138 15.88 -9.80 4.75
C PRO A 138 16.57 -8.64 5.48
N ILE A 139 17.17 -7.70 4.74
CA ILE A 139 17.78 -6.48 5.27
C ILE A 139 17.16 -5.29 4.53
N PRO A 140 15.93 -4.89 4.90
CA PRO A 140 15.26 -3.81 4.22
C PRO A 140 15.97 -2.47 4.43
N PRO A 141 15.79 -1.52 3.51
CA PRO A 141 16.29 -0.16 3.70
C PRO A 141 15.79 0.43 5.02
N LYS A 142 16.64 1.18 5.70
CA LYS A 142 16.24 1.87 6.92
C LYS A 142 15.19 2.93 6.60
N ALA A 143 14.03 2.81 7.21
CA ALA A 143 12.97 3.81 7.08
C ALA A 143 13.42 5.18 7.61
N GLN A 144 12.99 6.23 6.93
CA GLN A 144 13.16 7.61 7.37
C GLN A 144 11.83 8.14 7.93
N GLY A 145 11.90 8.91 9.01
CA GLY A 145 10.71 9.48 9.65
C GLY A 145 10.16 8.60 10.77
N PRO A 146 8.84 8.66 11.04
CA PRO A 146 8.22 7.96 12.15
C PRO A 146 8.25 6.44 11.96
N SER A 147 8.26 5.73 13.09
CA SER A 147 8.13 4.27 13.12
C SER A 147 6.75 3.81 12.63
N ILE A 148 6.62 2.52 12.31
CA ILE A 148 5.32 1.92 11.93
C ILE A 148 4.29 2.12 13.06
N GLU A 149 4.68 1.92 14.31
CA GLU A 149 3.79 2.09 15.47
C GLU A 149 3.29 3.54 15.60
N GLU A 150 4.20 4.51 15.47
CA GLU A 150 3.84 5.93 15.50
C GLU A 150 2.88 6.29 14.35
N VAL A 151 3.14 5.77 13.15
CA VAL A 151 2.27 5.96 11.98
C VAL A 151 0.87 5.35 12.22
N ILE A 152 0.80 4.12 12.73
CA ILE A 152 -0.48 3.47 13.04
C ILE A 152 -1.29 4.30 14.05
N ASN A 153 -0.66 4.73 15.14
CA ASN A 153 -1.32 5.53 16.16
C ASN A 153 -1.80 6.88 15.62
N HIS A 154 -0.99 7.53 14.81
CA HIS A 154 -1.36 8.78 14.16
C HIS A 154 -2.55 8.63 13.20
N LEU A 155 -2.53 7.57 12.38
CA LEU A 155 -3.62 7.29 11.44
C LEU A 155 -4.92 6.90 12.15
N ARG A 156 -4.87 6.14 13.26
CA ARG A 156 -6.05 5.83 14.07
C ARG A 156 -6.78 7.10 14.52
N ILE A 157 -6.03 8.10 14.98
CA ILE A 157 -6.60 9.39 15.38
C ILE A 157 -7.24 10.09 14.19
N ALA A 158 -6.61 10.04 13.03
CA ALA A 158 -7.10 10.70 11.82
C ALA A 158 -8.34 10.02 11.21
N PHE A 159 -8.50 8.72 11.42
CA PHE A 159 -9.71 8.00 10.99
C PHE A 159 -10.92 8.25 11.92
N GLY A 160 -10.69 8.62 13.16
CA GLY A 160 -11.73 8.91 14.18
C GLY A 160 -12.15 7.68 14.92
#